data_90013932a8d2843abec7acfaea8c97ad
#
_entry.id   90013932a8d2843abec7acfaea8c97ad
#
_cell.length_a   1.000
_cell.length_b   1.000
_cell.length_c   1.000
_cell.angle_alpha   90.00
_cell.angle_beta   90.00
_cell.angle_gamma   90.00
#
_symmetry.space_group_name_H-M   'P 1'
#
loop_
_entity.id
_entity.type
_entity.pdbx_description
1 polymer ?
#
loop_
_entity_poly.entity_id
_entity_poly.type
_entity_poly.pdbx_seq_one_letter_code
_entity_poly.pdbx_strand_id
1 'polypeptide(L)'
;VQLAQKLGPLKHHCEQAVSRLIEVDQWLSIARWAHHDRCVMPEIVDHGVWLEEGRHVLLGLEPDPVTYGLGKAAIEGDQQSLALLTGANSGGKTTLLECLAHACILAHMGLPVPAKKARIGKVETLHILAKAGGTQSAGALEQTLVELAAVVSDPTPKLILADELEAITEPGAGARIIAGMLLAAEA
;
A
#
# COMPACT_ATOMS: atom_id res chain seq x y z
N VAL A 1 -16.37 50.92 -17.57
CA VAL A 1 -17.55 50.06 -17.85
C VAL A 1 -17.37 49.26 -19.14
N GLN A 2 -17.03 49.90 -20.29
CA GLN A 2 -16.85 49.19 -21.58
C GLN A 2 -15.75 48.11 -21.59
N LEU A 3 -14.61 48.34 -20.92
CA LEU A 3 -13.54 47.36 -20.82
C LEU A 3 -13.93 46.12 -20.01
N ALA A 4 -14.62 46.32 -18.89
CA ALA A 4 -15.10 45.22 -18.05
C ALA A 4 -16.14 44.35 -18.79
N GLN A 5 -17.00 44.96 -19.60
CA GLN A 5 -17.98 44.23 -20.42
C GLN A 5 -17.31 43.40 -21.52
N LYS A 6 -16.18 43.89 -22.08
CA LYS A 6 -15.39 43.12 -23.08
C LYS A 6 -14.54 42.03 -22.46
N LEU A 7 -14.07 42.19 -21.21
CA LEU A 7 -13.22 41.20 -20.51
C LEU A 7 -14.07 40.13 -19.81
N GLY A 8 -15.32 40.40 -19.46
CA GLY A 8 -16.19 39.45 -18.78
C GLY A 8 -16.29 38.08 -19.45
N PRO A 9 -16.54 37.99 -20.76
CA PRO A 9 -16.56 36.70 -21.47
C PRO A 9 -15.24 35.96 -21.48
N LEU A 10 -14.10 36.68 -21.39
CA LEU A 10 -12.77 36.08 -21.39
C LEU A 10 -12.41 35.44 -20.05
N LYS A 11 -13.06 35.88 -18.95
CA LYS A 11 -12.77 35.36 -17.61
C LYS A 11 -12.92 33.84 -17.55
N HIS A 12 -14.02 33.32 -18.04
CA HIS A 12 -14.30 31.88 -18.04
C HIS A 12 -13.26 31.10 -18.87
N HIS A 13 -12.84 31.60 -20.03
CA HIS A 13 -11.81 30.97 -20.83
C HIS A 13 -10.45 30.99 -20.13
N CYS A 14 -10.11 32.07 -19.43
CA CYS A 14 -8.89 32.14 -18.64
C CYS A 14 -8.92 31.15 -17.48
N GLU A 15 -10.02 31.04 -16.75
CA GLU A 15 -10.20 30.07 -15.66
C GLU A 15 -10.07 28.62 -16.16
N GLN A 16 -10.70 28.31 -17.29
CA GLN A 16 -10.54 27.00 -17.94
C GLN A 16 -9.11 26.72 -18.36
N ALA A 17 -8.43 27.72 -18.95
CA ALA A 17 -7.03 27.57 -19.36
C ALA A 17 -6.12 27.31 -18.16
N VAL A 18 -6.30 28.04 -17.06
CA VAL A 18 -5.55 27.83 -15.82
C VAL A 18 -5.81 26.43 -15.24
N SER A 19 -7.06 25.98 -15.18
CA SER A 19 -7.40 24.64 -14.69
C SER A 19 -6.73 23.55 -15.53
N ARG A 20 -6.72 23.67 -16.86
CA ARG A 20 -6.03 22.73 -17.75
C ARG A 20 -4.50 22.76 -17.57
N LEU A 21 -3.92 23.93 -17.34
CA LEU A 21 -2.48 24.04 -17.08
C LEU A 21 -2.09 23.36 -15.75
N ILE A 22 -2.92 23.50 -14.72
CA ILE A 22 -2.72 22.80 -13.43
C ILE A 22 -2.78 21.30 -13.65
N GLU A 23 -3.76 20.80 -14.38
CA GLU A 23 -3.90 19.37 -14.69
C GLU A 23 -2.66 18.85 -15.46
N VAL A 24 -2.20 19.57 -16.47
CA VAL A 24 -0.99 19.22 -17.23
C VAL A 24 0.25 19.22 -16.33
N ASP A 25 0.39 20.19 -15.45
CA ASP A 25 1.51 20.26 -14.50
C ASP A 25 1.52 19.07 -13.53
N GLN A 26 0.35 18.68 -13.03
CA GLN A 26 0.19 17.48 -12.17
C GLN A 26 0.66 16.22 -12.91
N TRP A 27 0.16 15.97 -14.13
CA TRP A 27 0.55 14.79 -14.91
C TRP A 27 2.02 14.82 -15.32
N LEU A 28 2.56 15.99 -15.65
CA LEU A 28 3.98 16.14 -15.96
C LEU A 28 4.86 15.83 -14.74
N SER A 29 4.44 16.25 -13.55
CA SER A 29 5.15 15.98 -12.30
C SER A 29 5.17 14.49 -11.99
N ILE A 30 4.01 13.81 -12.12
CA ILE A 30 3.91 12.35 -11.97
C ILE A 30 4.79 11.64 -13.00
N ALA A 31 4.76 12.06 -14.27
CA ALA A 31 5.56 11.45 -15.34
C ALA A 31 7.07 11.62 -15.10
N ARG A 32 7.50 12.78 -14.63
CA ARG A 32 8.90 13.03 -14.26
C ARG A 32 9.36 12.15 -13.11
N TRP A 33 8.54 12.06 -12.06
CA TRP A 33 8.79 11.16 -10.94
C TRP A 33 8.88 9.71 -11.41
N ALA A 34 7.87 9.24 -12.17
CA ALA A 34 7.83 7.87 -12.67
C ALA A 34 9.05 7.52 -13.54
N HIS A 35 9.52 8.46 -14.36
CA HIS A 35 10.72 8.28 -15.17
C HIS A 35 11.98 8.25 -14.30
N HIS A 36 12.10 9.17 -13.33
CA HIS A 36 13.24 9.25 -12.43
C HIS A 36 13.37 7.97 -11.59
N ASP A 37 12.27 7.50 -11.00
CA ASP A 37 12.24 6.34 -10.11
C ASP A 37 12.04 5.01 -10.87
N ARG A 38 12.12 5.05 -12.21
CA ARG A 38 11.98 3.88 -13.08
C ARG A 38 10.72 3.08 -12.76
N CYS A 39 9.60 3.77 -12.62
CA CYS A 39 8.32 3.17 -12.35
C CYS A 39 7.73 2.48 -13.58
N VAL A 40 6.89 1.48 -13.35
CA VAL A 40 6.11 0.78 -14.38
C VAL A 40 4.62 0.85 -14.06
N MET A 41 3.78 0.81 -15.09
CA MET A 41 2.35 0.63 -14.87
C MET A 41 2.10 -0.81 -14.40
N PRO A 42 1.43 -1.00 -13.25
CA PRO A 42 1.14 -2.32 -12.73
C PRO A 42 0.09 -3.05 -13.58
N GLU A 43 0.26 -4.35 -13.73
CA GLU A 43 -0.81 -5.24 -14.19
C GLU A 43 -1.80 -5.45 -13.06
N ILE A 44 -3.08 -5.12 -13.29
CA ILE A 44 -4.13 -5.38 -12.30
C ILE A 44 -4.63 -6.82 -12.50
N VAL A 45 -4.55 -7.61 -11.44
CA VAL A 45 -4.95 -9.01 -11.40
C VAL A 45 -6.08 -9.22 -10.38
N ASP A 46 -6.68 -10.41 -10.34
CA ASP A 46 -7.80 -10.63 -9.44
C ASP A 46 -7.36 -10.71 -7.96
N HIS A 47 -6.24 -11.38 -7.67
CA HIS A 47 -5.79 -11.58 -6.27
C HIS A 47 -4.27 -11.60 -6.17
N GLY A 48 -3.77 -11.16 -5.00
CA GLY A 48 -2.36 -11.23 -4.65
C GLY A 48 -1.57 -9.99 -5.03
N VAL A 49 -0.28 -10.02 -4.75
CA VAL A 49 0.67 -8.96 -5.07
C VAL A 49 1.98 -9.58 -5.51
N TRP A 50 2.60 -9.03 -6.55
CA TRP A 50 3.94 -9.42 -6.97
C TRP A 50 4.71 -8.22 -7.51
N LEU A 51 5.91 -8.04 -6.98
CA LEU A 51 6.85 -6.99 -7.37
C LEU A 51 8.18 -7.64 -7.78
N GLU A 52 8.67 -7.34 -8.97
CA GLU A 52 10.05 -7.61 -9.40
C GLU A 52 10.86 -6.34 -9.21
N GLU A 53 11.92 -6.40 -8.41
CA GLU A 53 12.75 -5.26 -8.09
C GLU A 53 11.93 -4.04 -7.62
N GLY A 54 10.97 -4.28 -6.71
CA GLY A 54 10.19 -3.23 -6.08
C GLY A 54 11.08 -2.34 -5.21
N ARG A 55 10.84 -1.04 -5.22
CA ARG A 55 11.59 -0.05 -4.46
C ARG A 55 10.67 0.78 -3.60
N HIS A 56 11.14 1.11 -2.42
CA HIS A 56 10.38 1.92 -1.48
C HIS A 56 10.37 3.40 -1.93
N VAL A 57 9.20 4.01 -2.01
CA VAL A 57 8.99 5.38 -2.54
C VAL A 57 9.74 6.45 -1.77
N LEU A 58 9.93 6.27 -0.45
CA LEU A 58 10.44 7.31 0.45
C LEU A 58 11.89 7.07 0.93
N LEU A 59 12.56 6.00 0.49
CA LEU A 59 13.91 5.65 0.94
C LEU A 59 15.00 6.20 0.01
N GLY A 60 15.05 7.52 -0.18
CA GLY A 60 16.18 8.15 -0.87
C GLY A 60 16.37 7.73 -2.33
N LEU A 61 17.56 8.00 -2.86
CA LEU A 61 17.81 7.94 -4.31
C LEU A 61 18.01 6.53 -4.87
N GLU A 62 18.48 5.57 -4.07
CA GLU A 62 18.74 4.19 -4.53
C GLU A 62 18.44 3.19 -3.41
N PRO A 63 17.16 2.94 -3.07
CA PRO A 63 16.80 1.88 -2.14
C PRO A 63 17.13 0.52 -2.76
N ASP A 64 17.61 -0.42 -1.94
CA ASP A 64 17.81 -1.81 -2.37
C ASP A 64 16.50 -2.39 -2.92
N PRO A 65 16.48 -2.89 -4.16
CA PRO A 65 15.27 -3.44 -4.74
C PRO A 65 14.93 -4.79 -4.11
N VAL A 66 13.64 -5.05 -3.94
CA VAL A 66 13.14 -6.32 -3.41
C VAL A 66 12.22 -7.00 -4.41
N THR A 67 12.40 -8.31 -4.62
CA THR A 67 11.44 -9.14 -5.35
C THR A 67 10.63 -9.94 -4.35
N TYR A 68 9.33 -9.77 -4.38
CA TYR A 68 8.42 -10.41 -3.45
C TYR A 68 7.07 -10.69 -4.09
N GLY A 69 6.48 -11.83 -3.77
CA GLY A 69 5.17 -12.24 -4.25
C GLY A 69 4.33 -12.89 -3.17
N LEU A 70 3.02 -12.63 -3.21
CA LEU A 70 2.01 -13.19 -2.32
C LEU A 70 0.74 -13.49 -3.11
N GLY A 71 0.14 -14.66 -2.87
CA GLY A 71 -1.08 -15.07 -3.53
C GLY A 71 -0.90 -15.40 -5.01
N LYS A 72 -1.99 -15.49 -5.75
CA LYS A 72 -2.01 -15.91 -7.17
C LYS A 72 -1.30 -14.95 -8.13
N ALA A 73 -0.97 -13.74 -7.69
CA ALA A 73 -0.17 -12.82 -8.48
C ALA A 73 1.30 -13.24 -8.55
N ALA A 74 1.80 -14.02 -7.59
CA ALA A 74 3.17 -14.49 -7.56
C ALA A 74 3.50 -15.33 -8.79
N ILE A 75 4.55 -14.94 -9.51
CA ILE A 75 5.07 -15.68 -10.67
C ILE A 75 6.05 -16.75 -10.19
N GLU A 76 6.82 -16.41 -9.17
CA GLU A 76 7.78 -17.28 -8.50
C GLU A 76 7.49 -17.25 -7.00
N GLY A 77 7.59 -18.39 -6.34
CA GLY A 77 7.39 -18.51 -4.90
C GLY A 77 6.05 -19.10 -4.50
N ASP A 78 5.67 -18.83 -3.28
CA ASP A 78 4.47 -19.40 -2.67
C ASP A 78 3.23 -18.63 -3.11
N GLN A 79 2.27 -19.33 -3.71
CA GLN A 79 0.99 -18.75 -4.11
C GLN A 79 -0.01 -18.65 -2.95
N GLN A 80 0.45 -18.87 -1.72
CA GLN A 80 -0.40 -18.73 -0.54
C GLN A 80 -0.82 -17.28 -0.34
N SER A 81 -2.02 -17.09 0.18
CA SER A 81 -2.58 -15.77 0.46
C SER A 81 -2.08 -15.18 1.79
N LEU A 82 -1.32 -15.94 2.54
CA LEU A 82 -0.80 -15.60 3.87
C LEU A 82 0.72 -15.78 3.91
N ALA A 83 1.43 -14.80 4.48
CA ALA A 83 2.86 -14.88 4.73
C ALA A 83 3.24 -14.35 6.10
N LEU A 84 4.13 -15.04 6.79
CA LEU A 84 4.73 -14.60 8.04
C LEU A 84 6.20 -14.20 7.80
N LEU A 85 6.49 -12.91 7.98
CA LEU A 85 7.84 -12.37 7.87
C LEU A 85 8.57 -12.46 9.21
N THR A 86 9.65 -13.23 9.27
CA THR A 86 10.50 -13.36 10.44
C THR A 86 11.90 -12.80 10.17
N GLY A 87 12.60 -12.36 11.21
CA GLY A 87 13.95 -11.84 11.09
C GLY A 87 14.27 -10.73 12.07
N ALA A 88 15.51 -10.23 12.06
CA ALA A 88 15.95 -9.14 12.94
C ALA A 88 15.15 -7.85 12.69
N ASN A 89 14.99 -7.00 13.72
CA ASN A 89 14.24 -5.74 13.61
C ASN A 89 14.84 -4.75 12.59
N SER A 90 16.15 -4.83 12.35
CA SER A 90 16.86 -4.07 11.31
C SER A 90 16.81 -4.71 9.92
N GLY A 91 16.05 -5.82 9.75
CA GLY A 91 16.05 -6.62 8.52
C GLY A 91 15.11 -6.12 7.41
N GLY A 92 14.55 -4.91 7.53
CA GLY A 92 13.71 -4.31 6.48
C GLY A 92 12.27 -4.84 6.42
N LYS A 93 11.77 -5.55 7.45
CA LYS A 93 10.38 -6.06 7.49
C LYS A 93 9.35 -4.95 7.31
N THR A 94 9.40 -3.92 8.15
CA THR A 94 8.53 -2.74 8.06
C THR A 94 8.65 -2.07 6.69
N THR A 95 9.86 -1.89 6.20
CA THR A 95 10.13 -1.31 4.87
C THR A 95 9.49 -2.11 3.74
N LEU A 96 9.52 -3.45 3.81
CA LEU A 96 8.83 -4.31 2.84
C LEU A 96 7.31 -4.13 2.92
N LEU A 97 6.73 -4.11 4.11
CA LEU A 97 5.30 -3.88 4.28
C LEU A 97 4.87 -2.50 3.74
N GLU A 98 5.64 -1.46 4.02
CA GLU A 98 5.42 -0.12 3.47
C GLU A 98 5.55 -0.10 1.93
N CYS A 99 6.54 -0.80 1.38
CA CYS A 99 6.69 -0.93 -0.08
C CYS A 99 5.46 -1.58 -0.72
N LEU A 100 4.92 -2.65 -0.13
CA LEU A 100 3.70 -3.31 -0.60
C LEU A 100 2.47 -2.40 -0.47
N ALA A 101 2.34 -1.66 0.65
CA ALA A 101 1.27 -0.69 0.84
C ALA A 101 1.30 0.40 -0.22
N HIS A 102 2.47 1.01 -0.45
CA HIS A 102 2.65 2.04 -1.47
C HIS A 102 2.33 1.52 -2.87
N ALA A 103 2.81 0.33 -3.22
CA ALA A 103 2.52 -0.29 -4.51
C ALA A 103 1.01 -0.51 -4.70
N CYS A 104 0.32 -1.00 -3.67
CA CYS A 104 -1.13 -1.21 -3.69
C CYS A 104 -1.88 0.12 -3.86
N ILE A 105 -1.54 1.14 -3.09
CA ILE A 105 -2.17 2.47 -3.16
C ILE A 105 -1.97 3.10 -4.54
N LEU A 106 -0.73 3.14 -5.04
CA LEU A 106 -0.41 3.72 -6.35
C LEU A 106 -1.17 3.00 -7.46
N ALA A 107 -1.20 1.66 -7.45
CA ALA A 107 -1.91 0.87 -8.44
C ALA A 107 -3.42 1.18 -8.48
N HIS A 108 -4.06 1.28 -7.31
CA HIS A 108 -5.50 1.61 -7.22
C HIS A 108 -5.81 3.07 -7.55
N MET A 109 -4.83 3.97 -7.45
CA MET A 109 -4.92 5.34 -7.97
C MET A 109 -4.70 5.42 -9.48
N GLY A 110 -4.37 4.32 -10.17
CA GLY A 110 -4.02 4.31 -11.58
C GLY A 110 -2.64 4.91 -11.88
N LEU A 111 -1.75 4.94 -10.88
CA LEU A 111 -0.41 5.51 -10.97
C LEU A 111 0.65 4.42 -11.18
N PRO A 112 1.80 4.77 -11.77
CA PRO A 112 2.92 3.85 -11.91
C PRO A 112 3.54 3.51 -10.55
N VAL A 113 4.14 2.32 -10.45
CA VAL A 113 4.74 1.73 -9.24
C VAL A 113 6.26 1.63 -9.44
N PRO A 114 7.09 2.02 -8.46
CA PRO A 114 8.55 1.93 -8.55
C PRO A 114 9.01 0.46 -8.44
N ALA A 115 8.98 -0.22 -9.56
CA ALA A 115 9.38 -1.62 -9.72
C ALA A 115 9.82 -1.86 -11.17
N LYS A 116 10.49 -2.98 -11.43
CA LYS A 116 10.77 -3.45 -12.80
C LYS A 116 9.54 -4.06 -13.44
N LYS A 117 8.74 -4.81 -12.65
CA LYS A 117 7.39 -5.26 -12.98
C LYS A 117 6.54 -5.30 -11.72
N ALA A 118 5.23 -5.11 -11.88
CA ALA A 118 4.28 -5.16 -10.78
C ALA A 118 2.97 -5.80 -11.22
N ARG A 119 2.43 -6.70 -10.38
CA ARG A 119 1.10 -7.30 -10.51
C ARG A 119 0.38 -7.09 -9.19
N ILE A 120 -0.73 -6.39 -9.21
CA ILE A 120 -1.44 -5.98 -7.99
C ILE A 120 -2.88 -6.46 -8.09
N GLY A 121 -3.31 -7.23 -7.08
CA GLY A 121 -4.67 -7.70 -6.94
C GLY A 121 -5.64 -6.56 -6.66
N LYS A 122 -6.87 -6.72 -7.14
CA LYS A 122 -7.96 -5.82 -6.79
C LYS A 122 -8.29 -5.99 -5.31
N VAL A 123 -8.22 -4.91 -4.55
CA VAL A 123 -8.65 -4.87 -3.15
C VAL A 123 -9.60 -3.69 -2.94
N GLU A 124 -10.61 -3.91 -2.12
CA GLU A 124 -11.55 -2.85 -1.72
C GLU A 124 -11.02 -2.11 -0.48
N THR A 125 -10.26 -2.81 0.35
CA THR A 125 -9.70 -2.24 1.57
C THR A 125 -8.24 -2.63 1.77
N LEU A 126 -7.45 -1.69 2.26
CA LEU A 126 -6.09 -1.89 2.72
C LEU A 126 -6.03 -1.62 4.22
N HIS A 127 -5.69 -2.65 5.00
CA HIS A 127 -5.51 -2.54 6.43
C HIS A 127 -4.03 -2.55 6.78
N ILE A 128 -3.57 -1.50 7.45
CA ILE A 128 -2.19 -1.40 7.94
C ILE A 128 -2.27 -1.38 9.46
N LEU A 129 -1.82 -2.48 10.07
CA LEU A 129 -1.76 -2.65 11.51
C LEU A 129 -0.30 -2.46 11.94
N ALA A 130 -0.01 -1.30 12.50
CA ALA A 130 1.30 -0.96 13.05
C ALA A 130 1.14 -0.60 14.52
N LYS A 131 2.21 -0.80 15.30
CA LYS A 131 2.22 -0.41 16.70
C LYS A 131 1.92 1.09 16.83
N ALA A 132 0.82 1.43 17.49
CA ALA A 132 0.61 2.79 17.94
C ALA A 132 1.68 3.13 18.98
N GLY A 133 2.50 4.16 18.72
CA GLY A 133 3.56 4.57 19.64
C GLY A 133 3.03 4.89 21.03
N GLY A 134 3.48 4.12 22.02
CA GLY A 134 3.12 4.30 23.43
C GLY A 134 2.93 2.97 24.18
N THR A 135 2.96 3.02 25.51
CA THR A 135 2.58 1.88 26.37
C THR A 135 1.10 1.62 26.22
N GLN A 136 0.74 0.57 25.47
CA GLN A 136 -0.67 0.19 25.35
C GLN A 136 -1.17 -0.40 26.67
N SER A 137 -2.33 0.07 27.13
CA SER A 137 -3.06 -0.57 28.21
C SER A 137 -3.61 -1.93 27.76
N ALA A 138 -3.84 -2.85 28.69
CA ALA A 138 -4.41 -4.18 28.39
C ALA A 138 -5.69 -4.12 27.54
N GLY A 139 -6.51 -3.07 27.71
CA GLY A 139 -7.72 -2.87 26.92
C GLY A 139 -7.48 -2.48 25.45
N ALA A 140 -6.38 -1.80 25.16
CA ALA A 140 -6.05 -1.45 23.76
C ALA A 140 -5.66 -2.68 22.93
N LEU A 141 -5.03 -3.66 23.57
CA LEU A 141 -4.74 -4.94 22.95
C LEU A 141 -6.01 -5.69 22.56
N GLU A 142 -6.94 -5.84 23.51
CA GLU A 142 -8.21 -6.52 23.28
C GLU A 142 -8.96 -5.89 22.09
N GLN A 143 -8.99 -4.57 22.04
CA GLN A 143 -9.62 -3.84 20.95
C GLN A 143 -8.94 -4.11 19.60
N THR A 144 -7.60 -4.08 19.54
CA THR A 144 -6.86 -4.41 18.30
C THR A 144 -7.15 -5.82 17.81
N LEU A 145 -7.25 -6.80 18.73
CA LEU A 145 -7.57 -8.18 18.37
C LEU A 145 -9.00 -8.34 17.86
N VAL A 146 -9.95 -7.64 18.47
CA VAL A 146 -11.36 -7.64 18.02
C VAL A 146 -11.46 -7.00 16.62
N GLU A 147 -10.80 -5.88 16.40
CA GLU A 147 -10.75 -5.21 15.10
C GLU A 147 -10.12 -6.12 14.03
N LEU A 148 -8.99 -6.76 14.34
CA LEU A 148 -8.34 -7.68 13.42
C LEU A 148 -9.21 -8.91 13.10
N ALA A 149 -9.87 -9.49 14.10
CA ALA A 149 -10.80 -10.59 13.90
C ALA A 149 -11.97 -10.20 12.99
N ALA A 150 -12.52 -9.00 13.17
CA ALA A 150 -13.59 -8.47 12.32
C ALA A 150 -13.09 -8.26 10.86
N VAL A 151 -11.89 -7.71 10.70
CA VAL A 151 -11.26 -7.52 9.38
C VAL A 151 -11.03 -8.86 8.68
N VAL A 152 -10.49 -9.85 9.37
CA VAL A 152 -10.23 -11.19 8.80
C VAL A 152 -11.53 -11.89 8.39
N SER A 153 -12.59 -11.74 9.19
CA SER A 153 -13.90 -12.38 8.94
C SER A 153 -14.74 -11.71 7.84
N ASP A 154 -14.40 -10.52 7.42
CA ASP A 154 -15.07 -9.82 6.34
C ASP A 154 -14.73 -10.51 4.99
N PRO A 155 -15.68 -10.88 4.13
CA PRO A 155 -15.43 -11.55 2.86
C PRO A 155 -14.94 -10.60 1.74
N THR A 156 -14.91 -9.28 1.96
CA THR A 156 -14.47 -8.32 0.93
C THR A 156 -12.99 -8.52 0.56
N PRO A 157 -12.62 -8.37 -0.72
CA PRO A 157 -11.23 -8.42 -1.14
C PRO A 157 -10.38 -7.37 -0.42
N LYS A 158 -9.35 -7.81 0.29
CA LYS A 158 -8.52 -6.93 1.11
C LYS A 158 -7.05 -7.32 1.10
N LEU A 159 -6.20 -6.37 1.42
CA LEU A 159 -4.80 -6.58 1.78
C LEU A 159 -4.61 -6.18 3.25
N ILE A 160 -4.12 -7.09 4.07
CA ILE A 160 -3.80 -6.84 5.47
C ILE A 160 -2.29 -6.88 5.64
N LEU A 161 -1.70 -5.78 6.09
CA LEU A 161 -0.28 -5.65 6.40
C LEU A 161 -0.16 -5.40 7.90
N ALA A 162 0.42 -6.34 8.62
CA ALA A 162 0.54 -6.27 10.07
C ALA A 162 2.00 -6.30 10.49
N ASP A 163 2.45 -5.30 11.23
CA ASP A 163 3.79 -5.18 11.77
C ASP A 163 3.78 -5.26 13.30
N GLU A 164 4.83 -5.83 13.85
CA GLU A 164 5.07 -5.96 15.32
C GLU A 164 3.90 -6.58 16.10
N LEU A 165 3.15 -7.53 15.52
CA LEU A 165 2.07 -8.22 16.23
C LEU A 165 2.54 -8.92 17.53
N GLU A 166 3.80 -9.34 17.58
CA GLU A 166 4.43 -9.92 18.76
C GLU A 166 4.58 -8.93 19.93
N ALA A 167 4.62 -7.63 19.65
CA ALA A 167 4.73 -6.60 20.68
C ALA A 167 3.42 -6.31 21.39
N ILE A 168 2.32 -6.86 20.89
CA ILE A 168 0.96 -6.61 21.38
C ILE A 168 0.64 -7.48 22.60
N THR A 169 1.33 -8.63 22.84
CA THR A 169 0.96 -9.60 23.88
C THR A 169 2.17 -10.15 24.64
N GLU A 170 1.89 -10.79 25.81
CA GLU A 170 2.87 -11.70 26.43
C GLU A 170 3.23 -12.84 25.45
N PRO A 171 4.51 -13.24 25.36
CA PRO A 171 5.02 -14.11 24.29
C PRO A 171 4.26 -15.43 24.06
N GLY A 172 3.58 -15.95 25.05
CA GLY A 172 2.85 -17.22 24.93
C GLY A 172 1.36 -17.10 24.55
N ALA A 173 0.72 -15.97 24.86
CA ALA A 173 -0.68 -15.74 24.54
C ALA A 173 -0.84 -15.18 23.11
N GLY A 174 0.07 -14.27 22.70
CA GLY A 174 0.07 -13.70 21.37
C GLY A 174 0.26 -14.71 20.26
N ALA A 175 1.18 -15.63 20.42
CA ALA A 175 1.42 -16.68 19.42
C ALA A 175 0.16 -17.54 19.17
N ARG A 176 -0.62 -17.85 20.18
CA ARG A 176 -1.86 -18.63 20.05
C ARG A 176 -2.97 -17.86 19.37
N ILE A 177 -3.08 -16.57 19.66
CA ILE A 177 -4.07 -15.69 19.03
C ILE A 177 -3.74 -15.51 17.56
N ILE A 178 -2.47 -15.18 17.25
CA ILE A 178 -2.00 -15.03 15.88
C ILE A 178 -2.22 -16.34 15.11
N ALA A 179 -1.85 -17.49 15.66
CA ALA A 179 -2.10 -18.79 15.01
C ALA A 179 -3.58 -19.05 14.74
N GLY A 180 -4.46 -18.71 15.68
CA GLY A 180 -5.91 -18.83 15.50
C GLY A 180 -6.46 -17.92 14.39
N MET A 181 -5.93 -16.70 14.29
CA MET A 181 -6.31 -15.74 13.24
C MET A 181 -5.80 -16.18 11.86
N LEU A 182 -4.57 -16.70 11.78
CA LEU A 182 -4.01 -17.22 10.55
C LEU A 182 -4.82 -18.41 10.02
N LEU A 183 -5.22 -19.33 10.90
CA LEU A 183 -6.10 -20.46 10.55
C LEU A 183 -7.50 -19.99 10.10
N ALA A 184 -8.02 -18.92 10.69
CA ALA A 184 -9.29 -18.34 10.26
C ALA A 184 -9.22 -17.61 8.90
N ALA A 185 -8.05 -17.09 8.54
CA ALA A 185 -7.83 -16.42 7.26
C ALA A 185 -7.61 -17.41 6.09
N GLU A 186 -7.26 -18.67 6.38
CA GLU A 186 -7.11 -19.74 5.39
C GLU A 186 -8.41 -20.49 5.10
N ALA A 187 -9.42 -20.38 5.95
CA ALA A 187 -10.70 -21.08 5.85
C ALA A 187 -11.69 -20.36 4.93
#